data_205296334080516bde75c6d2094d3bfb
#
_entry.id   205296334080516bde75c6d2094d3bfb
#
_cell.length_a   1.000
_cell.length_b   1.000
_cell.length_c   1.000
_cell.angle_alpha   90.00
_cell.angle_beta   90.00
_cell.angle_gamma   90.00
#
_symmetry.space_group_name_H-M   'P 1'
#
loop_
_entity.id
_entity.type
_entity.pdbx_description
1 polymer ?
#
loop_
_entity_poly.entity_id
_entity_poly.type
_entity_poly.pdbx_seq_one_letter_code
_entity_poly.pdbx_strand_id
1 'polypeptide(L)'
;MKTTAVRAGAVGALVAAVVVPHVRRQLKIPAAVTVASTVSAPIAMAVLWPRSRGRDLALFAGQMWAFAVSHELPYDNPDRLRERLHIEYPIRIDRRIGRGRLPNARLQGLVRGSRAESLLTKVSAWAHWLWFIEPYGAIFWILVRHNSRFPESARQLAVVFNIGCILYFAVPTAPPWWAAENGYLKQDPETPEQAE
;
A
#
# COMPACT_ATOMS: atom_id res chain seq x y z
N MET A 1 31.64 -19.95 -18.17
CA MET A 1 30.41 -20.77 -18.04
C MET A 1 29.53 -20.38 -16.81
N LYS A 2 30.05 -20.32 -15.56
CA LYS A 2 29.21 -19.96 -14.38
C LYS A 2 28.55 -18.59 -14.49
N THR A 3 29.24 -17.58 -15.04
CA THR A 3 28.69 -16.24 -15.23
C THR A 3 27.54 -16.16 -16.23
N THR A 4 27.58 -16.95 -17.29
CA THR A 4 26.52 -17.00 -18.32
C THR A 4 25.24 -17.65 -17.76
N ALA A 5 25.38 -18.75 -17.02
CA ALA A 5 24.23 -19.42 -16.40
C ALA A 5 23.54 -18.53 -15.35
N VAL A 6 24.32 -17.80 -14.52
CA VAL A 6 23.79 -16.85 -13.54
C VAL A 6 23.03 -15.72 -14.24
N ARG A 7 23.57 -15.17 -15.33
CA ARG A 7 22.88 -14.12 -16.10
C ARG A 7 21.60 -14.62 -16.77
N ALA A 8 21.61 -15.80 -17.33
CA ALA A 8 20.42 -16.43 -17.91
C ALA A 8 19.33 -16.65 -16.84
N GLY A 9 19.71 -17.15 -15.66
CA GLY A 9 18.79 -17.29 -14.53
C GLY A 9 18.21 -15.96 -14.06
N ALA A 10 19.02 -14.89 -14.01
CA ALA A 10 18.55 -13.57 -13.64
C ALA A 10 17.57 -12.98 -14.69
N VAL A 11 17.79 -13.21 -15.98
CA VAL A 11 16.83 -12.83 -17.04
C VAL A 11 15.52 -13.60 -16.86
N GLY A 12 15.59 -14.92 -16.65
CA GLY A 12 14.40 -15.75 -16.37
C GLY A 12 13.62 -15.26 -15.16
N ALA A 13 14.31 -14.84 -14.08
CA ALA A 13 13.70 -14.27 -12.89
C ALA A 13 12.97 -12.95 -13.17
N LEU A 14 13.54 -12.06 -14.01
CA LEU A 14 12.88 -10.83 -14.43
C LEU A 14 11.61 -11.10 -15.25
N VAL A 15 11.68 -12.06 -16.18
CA VAL A 15 10.51 -12.48 -16.97
C VAL A 15 9.43 -13.04 -16.04
N ALA A 16 9.80 -13.92 -15.11
CA ALA A 16 8.88 -14.50 -14.14
C ALA A 16 8.24 -13.41 -13.24
N ALA A 17 9.03 -12.43 -12.81
CA ALA A 17 8.54 -11.34 -11.96
C ALA A 17 7.48 -10.47 -12.64
N VAL A 18 7.44 -10.43 -13.96
CA VAL A 18 6.40 -9.72 -14.73
C VAL A 18 5.26 -10.67 -15.09
N VAL A 19 5.56 -11.85 -15.65
CA VAL A 19 4.53 -12.75 -16.18
C VAL A 19 3.69 -13.38 -15.09
N VAL A 20 4.30 -13.89 -14.01
CA VAL A 20 3.59 -14.61 -12.94
C VAL A 20 2.46 -13.76 -12.32
N PRO A 21 2.66 -12.49 -11.94
CA PRO A 21 1.58 -11.68 -11.41
C PRO A 21 0.41 -11.48 -12.37
N HIS A 22 0.65 -11.41 -13.68
CA HIS A 22 -0.40 -11.19 -14.67
C HIS A 22 -1.25 -12.44 -14.90
N VAL A 23 -0.64 -13.62 -14.85
CA VAL A 23 -1.37 -14.89 -15.10
C VAL A 23 -1.82 -15.57 -13.81
N ARG A 24 -1.49 -15.05 -12.63
CA ARG A 24 -1.71 -15.71 -11.33
C ARG A 24 -3.15 -16.10 -11.04
N ARG A 25 -4.09 -15.23 -11.40
CA ARG A 25 -5.54 -15.48 -11.20
C ARG A 25 -6.05 -16.56 -12.13
N GLN A 26 -5.62 -16.55 -13.40
CA GLN A 26 -6.02 -17.52 -14.41
C GLN A 26 -5.47 -18.93 -14.11
N LEU A 27 -4.19 -19.00 -13.75
CA LEU A 27 -3.49 -20.25 -13.46
C LEU A 27 -3.56 -20.67 -11.99
N LYS A 28 -4.28 -19.92 -11.14
CA LYS A 28 -4.41 -20.16 -9.69
C LYS A 28 -3.05 -20.34 -8.99
N ILE A 29 -2.06 -19.51 -9.36
CA ILE A 29 -0.71 -19.57 -8.81
C ILE A 29 -0.75 -19.19 -7.33
N PRO A 30 -0.11 -19.98 -6.44
CA PRO A 30 -0.06 -19.67 -5.00
C PRO A 30 0.58 -18.30 -4.73
N ALA A 31 0.06 -17.57 -3.73
CA ALA A 31 0.56 -16.26 -3.33
C ALA A 31 2.07 -16.27 -3.03
N ALA A 32 2.58 -17.31 -2.35
CA ALA A 32 4.00 -17.45 -2.06
C ALA A 32 4.88 -17.49 -3.32
N VAL A 33 4.42 -18.17 -4.38
CA VAL A 33 5.14 -18.22 -5.66
C VAL A 33 5.11 -16.87 -6.34
N THR A 34 3.98 -16.16 -6.30
CA THR A 34 3.85 -14.81 -6.86
C THR A 34 4.78 -13.83 -6.13
N VAL A 35 4.79 -13.83 -4.79
CA VAL A 35 5.71 -12.99 -4.01
C VAL A 35 7.17 -13.33 -4.32
N ALA A 36 7.53 -14.61 -4.31
CA ALA A 36 8.90 -15.02 -4.61
C ALA A 36 9.35 -14.58 -6.01
N SER A 37 8.47 -14.68 -7.02
CA SER A 37 8.78 -14.23 -8.38
C SER A 37 9.01 -12.72 -8.43
N THR A 38 8.16 -11.90 -7.80
CA THR A 38 8.29 -10.45 -7.84
C THR A 38 9.48 -9.94 -7.02
N VAL A 39 9.73 -10.50 -5.83
CA VAL A 39 10.89 -10.16 -4.99
C VAL A 39 12.22 -10.55 -5.66
N SER A 40 12.22 -11.53 -6.57
CA SER A 40 13.42 -11.88 -7.34
C SER A 40 13.83 -10.78 -8.34
N ALA A 41 12.93 -9.87 -8.74
CA ALA A 41 13.22 -8.82 -9.72
C ALA A 41 14.36 -7.88 -9.29
N PRO A 42 14.32 -7.20 -8.13
CA PRO A 42 15.41 -6.35 -7.70
C PRO A 42 16.74 -7.13 -7.54
N ILE A 43 16.68 -8.38 -7.11
CA ILE A 43 17.87 -9.24 -7.00
C ILE A 43 18.47 -9.51 -8.40
N ALA A 44 17.64 -9.88 -9.35
CA ALA A 44 18.05 -10.12 -10.72
C ALA A 44 18.64 -8.87 -11.39
N MET A 45 18.01 -7.70 -11.18
CA MET A 45 18.54 -6.42 -11.65
C MET A 45 19.91 -6.11 -11.03
N ALA A 46 20.11 -6.41 -9.75
CA ALA A 46 21.38 -6.22 -9.07
C ALA A 46 22.51 -7.10 -9.64
N VAL A 47 22.15 -8.27 -10.16
CA VAL A 47 23.11 -9.20 -10.80
C VAL A 47 23.43 -8.78 -12.23
N LEU A 48 22.42 -8.32 -12.97
CA LEU A 48 22.57 -8.01 -14.40
C LEU A 48 23.23 -6.66 -14.66
N TRP A 49 23.03 -5.70 -13.77
CA TRP A 49 23.41 -4.30 -14.00
C TRP A 49 24.58 -3.87 -13.10
N PRO A 50 25.61 -3.22 -13.65
CA PRO A 50 26.67 -2.62 -12.86
C PRO A 50 26.12 -1.46 -12.01
N ARG A 51 26.83 -1.11 -10.94
CA ARG A 51 26.43 0.01 -10.06
C ARG A 51 26.34 1.29 -10.88
N SER A 52 25.17 1.90 -10.89
CA SER A 52 24.87 3.13 -11.61
C SER A 52 23.56 3.75 -11.07
N ARG A 53 23.32 5.02 -11.35
CA ARG A 53 22.05 5.71 -11.01
C ARG A 53 20.84 5.00 -11.63
N GLY A 54 20.97 4.56 -12.88
CA GLY A 54 19.92 3.82 -13.57
C GLY A 54 19.58 2.50 -12.89
N ARG A 55 20.62 1.77 -12.37
CA ARG A 55 20.40 0.56 -11.58
C ARG A 55 19.66 0.85 -10.27
N ASP A 56 20.07 1.89 -9.55
CA ASP A 56 19.44 2.23 -8.25
C ASP A 56 17.96 2.57 -8.45
N LEU A 57 17.64 3.31 -9.51
CA LEU A 57 16.24 3.58 -9.90
C LEU A 57 15.50 2.30 -10.29
N ALA A 58 16.11 1.42 -11.08
CA ALA A 58 15.50 0.15 -11.49
C ALA A 58 15.25 -0.78 -10.29
N LEU A 59 16.19 -0.85 -9.33
CA LEU A 59 16.02 -1.59 -8.08
C LEU A 59 14.84 -1.06 -7.26
N PHE A 60 14.72 0.24 -7.13
CA PHE A 60 13.59 0.87 -6.44
C PHE A 60 12.27 0.59 -7.16
N ALA A 61 12.22 0.74 -8.49
CA ALA A 61 11.03 0.43 -9.28
C ALA A 61 10.63 -1.05 -9.16
N GLY A 62 11.60 -1.97 -9.24
CA GLY A 62 11.36 -3.40 -9.04
C GLY A 62 10.84 -3.74 -7.63
N GLN A 63 11.35 -3.04 -6.61
CA GLN A 63 10.87 -3.19 -5.24
C GLN A 63 9.44 -2.64 -5.08
N MET A 64 9.13 -1.51 -5.69
CA MET A 64 7.76 -0.95 -5.67
C MET A 64 6.78 -1.83 -6.45
N TRP A 65 7.22 -2.44 -7.54
CA TRP A 65 6.43 -3.45 -8.25
C TRP A 65 6.12 -4.66 -7.36
N ALA A 66 7.14 -5.21 -6.67
CA ALA A 66 6.95 -6.33 -5.76
C ALA A 66 5.99 -5.98 -4.61
N PHE A 67 6.09 -4.77 -4.06
CA PHE A 67 5.16 -4.25 -3.06
C PHE A 67 3.73 -4.17 -3.62
N ALA A 68 3.52 -3.54 -4.78
CA ALA A 68 2.20 -3.35 -5.38
C ALA A 68 1.51 -4.70 -5.63
N VAL A 69 2.22 -5.66 -6.23
CA VAL A 69 1.69 -7.01 -6.46
C VAL A 69 1.36 -7.71 -5.15
N SER A 70 2.25 -7.63 -4.15
CA SER A 70 2.01 -8.25 -2.85
C SER A 70 0.78 -7.65 -2.17
N HIS A 71 0.63 -6.33 -2.19
CA HIS A 71 -0.51 -5.63 -1.61
C HIS A 71 -1.86 -6.05 -2.23
N GLU A 72 -1.87 -6.44 -3.50
CA GLU A 72 -3.09 -6.89 -4.19
C GLU A 72 -3.48 -8.35 -3.91
N LEU A 73 -2.55 -9.19 -3.44
CA LEU A 73 -2.81 -10.63 -3.29
C LEU A 73 -4.01 -11.01 -2.42
N PRO A 74 -4.35 -10.30 -1.33
CA PRO A 74 -5.55 -10.60 -0.55
C PRO A 74 -6.84 -10.53 -1.35
N TYR A 75 -6.89 -9.66 -2.35
CA TYR A 75 -8.07 -9.47 -3.22
C TYR A 75 -8.24 -10.58 -4.27
N ASP A 76 -7.29 -11.47 -4.41
CA ASP A 76 -7.41 -12.64 -5.30
C ASP A 76 -8.42 -13.68 -4.75
N ASN A 77 -8.74 -13.63 -3.45
CA ASN A 77 -9.79 -14.42 -2.82
C ASN A 77 -10.62 -13.52 -1.85
N PRO A 78 -11.66 -12.85 -2.36
CA PRO A 78 -12.47 -11.92 -1.56
C PRO A 78 -13.17 -12.58 -0.37
N ASP A 79 -13.62 -13.83 -0.52
CA ASP A 79 -14.34 -14.55 0.54
C ASP A 79 -13.41 -14.83 1.72
N ARG A 80 -12.21 -15.35 1.44
CA ARG A 80 -11.18 -15.55 2.46
C ARG A 80 -10.72 -14.24 3.11
N LEU A 81 -10.70 -13.15 2.36
CA LEU A 81 -10.40 -11.83 2.92
C LEU A 81 -11.48 -11.40 3.89
N ARG A 82 -12.77 -11.57 3.53
CA ARG A 82 -13.91 -11.22 4.40
C ARG A 82 -13.91 -11.99 5.71
N GLU A 83 -13.60 -13.30 5.69
CA GLU A 83 -13.51 -14.14 6.89
C GLU A 83 -12.43 -13.64 7.88
N ARG A 84 -11.39 -12.98 7.38
CA ARG A 84 -10.26 -12.49 8.18
C ARG A 84 -10.34 -11.01 8.52
N LEU A 85 -11.31 -10.29 7.93
CA LEU A 85 -11.42 -8.86 8.06
C LEU A 85 -11.85 -8.47 9.47
N HIS A 86 -11.02 -7.69 10.12
CA HIS A 86 -11.31 -7.14 11.43
C HIS A 86 -12.05 -5.82 11.31
N ILE A 87 -13.27 -5.75 11.82
CA ILE A 87 -14.16 -4.59 11.71
C ILE A 87 -14.38 -3.94 13.08
N GLU A 88 -14.81 -4.73 14.05
CA GLU A 88 -15.27 -4.19 15.33
C GLU A 88 -14.13 -3.69 16.24
N TYR A 89 -12.97 -4.38 16.25
CA TYR A 89 -11.92 -3.98 17.17
C TYR A 89 -11.31 -2.60 16.85
N PRO A 90 -11.09 -2.20 15.60
CA PRO A 90 -10.66 -0.84 15.26
C PRO A 90 -11.70 0.20 15.71
N ILE A 91 -13.00 -0.05 15.50
CA ILE A 91 -14.09 0.81 15.95
C ILE A 91 -14.06 0.97 17.47
N ARG A 92 -13.83 -0.12 18.22
CA ARG A 92 -13.71 -0.07 19.70
C ARG A 92 -12.51 0.73 20.17
N ILE A 93 -11.38 0.61 19.48
CA ILE A 93 -10.17 1.40 19.78
C ILE A 93 -10.44 2.88 19.53
N ASP A 94 -11.01 3.21 18.36
CA ASP A 94 -11.33 4.59 18.01
C ASP A 94 -12.32 5.23 18.99
N ARG A 95 -13.37 4.48 19.42
CA ARG A 95 -14.29 4.95 20.46
C ARG A 95 -13.59 5.19 21.80
N ARG A 96 -12.61 4.35 22.17
CA ARG A 96 -11.83 4.58 23.41
C ARG A 96 -11.00 5.85 23.32
N ILE A 97 -10.29 6.06 22.20
CA ILE A 97 -9.52 7.28 21.93
C ILE A 97 -10.43 8.50 21.92
N GLY A 98 -11.60 8.38 21.30
CA GLY A 98 -12.61 9.44 21.20
C GLY A 98 -13.51 9.59 22.43
N ARG A 99 -13.19 8.92 23.58
CA ARG A 99 -13.96 8.99 24.83
C ARG A 99 -15.44 8.64 24.63
N GLY A 100 -15.70 7.49 24.02
CA GLY A 100 -17.04 6.97 23.77
C GLY A 100 -17.64 7.33 22.41
N ARG A 101 -17.06 8.29 21.68
CA ARG A 101 -17.51 8.72 20.35
C ARG A 101 -16.41 8.50 19.33
N LEU A 102 -16.78 8.22 18.09
CA LEU A 102 -15.80 8.11 17.01
C LEU A 102 -15.17 9.49 16.72
N PRO A 103 -13.84 9.62 16.68
CA PRO A 103 -13.17 10.88 16.39
C PRO A 103 -13.64 11.54 15.09
N ASN A 104 -13.87 10.73 14.05
CA ASN A 104 -14.37 11.21 12.76
C ASN A 104 -15.77 11.83 12.87
N ALA A 105 -16.69 11.17 13.59
CA ALA A 105 -18.05 11.70 13.80
C ALA A 105 -18.02 13.02 14.58
N ARG A 106 -17.15 13.13 15.59
CA ARG A 106 -16.96 14.40 16.33
C ARG A 106 -16.47 15.53 15.44
N LEU A 107 -15.43 15.27 14.63
CA LEU A 107 -14.88 16.26 13.73
C LEU A 107 -15.90 16.70 12.68
N GLN A 108 -16.62 15.76 12.09
CA GLN A 108 -17.70 16.06 11.16
C GLN A 108 -18.81 16.87 11.80
N GLY A 109 -19.23 16.52 13.03
CA GLY A 109 -20.26 17.27 13.77
C GLY A 109 -19.86 18.70 14.09
N LEU A 110 -18.57 18.95 14.37
CA LEU A 110 -18.07 20.32 14.63
C LEU A 110 -18.05 21.21 13.38
N VAL A 111 -17.91 20.61 12.20
CA VAL A 111 -17.74 21.33 10.94
C VAL A 111 -19.05 21.45 10.19
N ARG A 112 -19.96 20.48 10.33
CA ARG A 112 -21.23 20.38 9.60
C ARG A 112 -22.10 21.64 9.81
N GLY A 113 -22.57 22.22 8.70
CA GLY A 113 -23.38 23.43 8.71
C GLY A 113 -22.60 24.71 8.98
N SER A 114 -21.29 24.63 9.21
CA SER A 114 -20.45 25.81 9.39
C SER A 114 -20.06 26.43 8.04
N ARG A 115 -19.77 27.76 8.03
CA ARG A 115 -19.22 28.42 6.83
C ARG A 115 -17.88 27.84 6.38
N ALA A 116 -17.17 27.15 7.29
CA ALA A 116 -15.89 26.54 7.02
C ALA A 116 -16.00 25.12 6.44
N GLU A 117 -17.18 24.49 6.42
CA GLU A 117 -17.37 23.10 6.00
C GLU A 117 -16.82 22.85 4.58
N SER A 118 -17.22 23.67 3.62
CA SER A 118 -16.76 23.56 2.21
C SER A 118 -15.24 23.71 2.07
N LEU A 119 -14.65 24.65 2.82
CA LEU A 119 -13.21 24.87 2.80
C LEU A 119 -12.47 23.71 3.43
N LEU A 120 -12.88 23.24 4.58
CA LEU A 120 -12.24 22.13 5.29
C LEU A 120 -12.37 20.82 4.52
N THR A 121 -13.52 20.57 3.88
CA THR A 121 -13.69 19.41 3.00
C THR A 121 -12.72 19.45 1.83
N LYS A 122 -12.56 20.59 1.17
CA LYS A 122 -11.60 20.76 0.07
C LYS A 122 -10.16 20.58 0.55
N VAL A 123 -9.78 21.22 1.66
CA VAL A 123 -8.43 21.12 2.23
C VAL A 123 -8.12 19.67 2.62
N SER A 124 -9.07 18.97 3.26
CA SER A 124 -8.89 17.57 3.62
C SER A 124 -8.77 16.66 2.39
N ALA A 125 -9.57 16.90 1.34
CA ALA A 125 -9.45 16.16 0.09
C ALA A 125 -8.09 16.41 -0.58
N TRP A 126 -7.61 17.65 -0.64
CA TRP A 126 -6.29 17.97 -1.17
C TRP A 126 -5.17 17.36 -0.32
N ALA A 127 -5.25 17.41 1.00
CA ALA A 127 -4.29 16.78 1.89
C ALA A 127 -4.23 15.27 1.68
N HIS A 128 -5.38 14.63 1.48
CA HIS A 128 -5.46 13.21 1.17
C HIS A 128 -4.77 12.86 -0.16
N TRP A 129 -5.04 13.63 -1.22
CA TRP A 129 -4.37 13.43 -2.51
C TRP A 129 -2.87 13.69 -2.44
N LEU A 130 -2.45 14.73 -1.71
CA LEU A 130 -1.04 15.07 -1.53
C LEU A 130 -0.27 13.94 -0.83
N TRP A 131 -0.91 13.24 0.11
CA TRP A 131 -0.33 12.10 0.80
C TRP A 131 0.09 10.97 -0.14
N PHE A 132 -0.65 10.72 -1.23
CA PHE A 132 -0.25 9.73 -2.24
C PHE A 132 0.93 10.19 -3.11
N ILE A 133 1.05 11.48 -3.35
CA ILE A 133 2.05 12.05 -4.25
C ILE A 133 3.37 12.32 -3.52
N GLU A 134 3.30 12.72 -2.26
CA GLU A 134 4.44 13.21 -1.47
C GLU A 134 5.59 12.20 -1.37
N PRO A 135 5.40 10.92 -1.02
CA PRO A 135 6.52 9.97 -0.89
C PRO A 135 7.28 9.78 -2.21
N TYR A 136 6.57 9.75 -3.32
CA TYR A 136 7.19 9.62 -4.65
C TYR A 136 7.83 10.93 -5.11
N GLY A 137 7.23 12.06 -4.79
CA GLY A 137 7.80 13.39 -5.04
C GLY A 137 9.09 13.60 -4.24
N ALA A 138 9.10 13.23 -2.96
CA ALA A 138 10.26 13.31 -2.10
C ALA A 138 11.40 12.42 -2.60
N ILE A 139 11.13 11.17 -2.95
CA ILE A 139 12.16 10.26 -3.45
C ILE A 139 12.69 10.71 -4.82
N PHE A 140 11.84 11.25 -5.68
CA PHE A 140 12.25 11.84 -6.96
C PHE A 140 13.13 13.08 -6.76
N TRP A 141 12.78 13.97 -5.82
CA TRP A 141 13.59 15.11 -5.44
C TRP A 141 15.00 14.68 -4.97
N ILE A 142 15.07 13.66 -4.10
CA ILE A 142 16.33 13.11 -3.62
C ILE A 142 17.15 12.54 -4.78
N LEU A 143 16.51 11.83 -5.73
CA LEU A 143 17.17 11.30 -6.91
C LEU A 143 17.83 12.41 -7.75
N VAL A 144 17.15 13.52 -7.93
CA VAL A 144 17.62 14.64 -8.78
C VAL A 144 18.65 15.49 -8.08
N ARG A 145 18.40 15.86 -6.81
CA ARG A 145 19.20 16.86 -6.08
C ARG A 145 20.26 16.27 -5.15
N HIS A 146 20.01 15.08 -4.61
CA HIS A 146 20.84 14.44 -3.60
C HIS A 146 21.11 12.98 -3.96
N ASN A 147 21.53 12.74 -5.20
CA ASN A 147 21.66 11.41 -5.77
C ASN A 147 22.48 10.40 -4.93
N SER A 148 23.49 10.87 -4.20
CA SER A 148 24.29 10.03 -3.30
C SER A 148 23.46 9.45 -2.13
N ARG A 149 22.37 10.10 -1.73
CA ARG A 149 21.48 9.66 -0.67
C ARG A 149 20.31 8.80 -1.19
N PHE A 150 20.10 8.80 -2.50
CA PHE A 150 18.97 8.09 -3.10
C PHE A 150 18.89 6.60 -2.72
N PRO A 151 19.98 5.79 -2.79
CA PRO A 151 19.89 4.36 -2.47
C PRO A 151 19.46 4.10 -1.02
N GLU A 152 19.91 4.95 -0.09
CA GLU A 152 19.54 4.84 1.32
C GLU A 152 18.09 5.23 1.56
N SER A 153 17.67 6.37 1.02
CA SER A 153 16.28 6.86 1.14
C SER A 153 15.29 5.92 0.45
N ALA A 154 15.63 5.38 -0.73
CA ALA A 154 14.83 4.39 -1.44
C ALA A 154 14.67 3.10 -0.62
N ARG A 155 15.74 2.64 0.05
CA ARG A 155 15.69 1.48 0.95
C ARG A 155 14.80 1.75 2.16
N GLN A 156 14.92 2.91 2.79
CA GLN A 156 14.09 3.27 3.94
C GLN A 156 12.60 3.31 3.56
N LEU A 157 12.26 3.93 2.44
CA LEU A 157 10.90 3.97 1.93
C LEU A 157 10.39 2.56 1.63
N ALA A 158 11.18 1.72 0.95
CA ALA A 158 10.83 0.33 0.68
C ALA A 158 10.57 -0.48 1.96
N VAL A 159 11.38 -0.29 3.01
CA VAL A 159 11.19 -0.95 4.31
C VAL A 159 9.85 -0.55 4.93
N VAL A 160 9.51 0.74 4.94
CA VAL A 160 8.24 1.25 5.48
C VAL A 160 7.05 0.63 4.74
N PHE A 161 7.08 0.62 3.40
CA PHE A 161 6.02 0.01 2.59
C PHE A 161 5.90 -1.50 2.85
N ASN A 162 7.02 -2.22 2.94
CA ASN A 162 6.99 -3.67 3.21
C ASN A 162 6.46 -4.00 4.61
N ILE A 163 6.84 -3.23 5.63
CA ILE A 163 6.28 -3.38 6.99
C ILE A 163 4.77 -3.16 6.96
N GLY A 164 4.30 -2.10 6.30
CA GLY A 164 2.87 -1.83 6.11
C GLY A 164 2.16 -3.00 5.42
N CYS A 165 2.77 -3.57 4.38
CA CYS A 165 2.22 -4.71 3.67
C CYS A 165 2.12 -5.95 4.58
N ILE A 166 3.14 -6.25 5.38
CA ILE A 166 3.13 -7.36 6.34
C ILE A 166 2.01 -7.18 7.37
N LEU A 167 1.88 -5.97 7.93
CA LEU A 167 0.82 -5.66 8.88
C LEU A 167 -0.57 -5.80 8.26
N TYR A 168 -0.74 -5.35 7.03
CA TYR A 168 -1.99 -5.51 6.28
C TYR A 168 -2.37 -6.99 6.06
N PHE A 169 -1.39 -7.86 5.79
CA PHE A 169 -1.61 -9.29 5.69
C PHE A 169 -1.91 -9.94 7.05
N ALA A 170 -1.19 -9.53 8.10
CA ALA A 170 -1.33 -10.10 9.43
C ALA A 170 -2.67 -9.74 10.07
N VAL A 171 -3.09 -8.49 9.93
CA VAL A 171 -4.28 -7.93 10.59
C VAL A 171 -5.07 -7.06 9.59
N PRO A 172 -5.77 -7.68 8.62
CA PRO A 172 -6.58 -6.92 7.69
C PRO A 172 -7.74 -6.22 8.41
N THR A 173 -7.85 -4.91 8.25
CA THR A 173 -8.88 -4.09 8.88
C THR A 173 -9.74 -3.40 7.82
N ALA A 174 -11.04 -3.28 8.10
CA ALA A 174 -11.93 -2.50 7.25
C ALA A 174 -11.70 -0.99 7.48
N PRO A 175 -11.65 -0.19 6.41
CA PRO A 175 -11.62 1.26 6.57
C PRO A 175 -12.96 1.78 7.13
N PRO A 176 -12.95 2.93 7.85
CA PRO A 176 -14.15 3.46 8.49
C PRO A 176 -15.32 3.72 7.53
N TRP A 177 -15.02 4.22 6.33
CA TRP A 177 -16.06 4.47 5.32
C TRP A 177 -16.76 3.17 4.89
N TRP A 178 -16.00 2.09 4.69
CA TRP A 178 -16.57 0.78 4.33
C TRP A 178 -17.41 0.22 5.48
N ALA A 179 -16.97 0.37 6.73
CA ALA A 179 -17.73 -0.05 7.90
C ALA A 179 -19.04 0.73 8.04
N ALA A 180 -19.06 2.02 7.69
CA ALA A 180 -20.26 2.84 7.65
C ALA A 180 -21.25 2.35 6.57
N GLU A 181 -20.79 2.19 5.33
CA GLU A 181 -21.62 1.71 4.21
C GLU A 181 -22.22 0.33 4.45
N ASN A 182 -21.50 -0.55 5.17
CA ASN A 182 -21.97 -1.89 5.49
C ASN A 182 -22.71 -1.99 6.83
N GLY A 183 -23.06 -0.88 7.45
CA GLY A 183 -23.96 -0.81 8.61
C GLY A 183 -23.32 -1.07 9.97
N TYR A 184 -21.99 -1.26 10.05
CA TYR A 184 -21.28 -1.48 11.31
C TYR A 184 -21.23 -0.24 12.23
N LEU A 185 -21.47 0.95 11.68
CA LEU A 185 -21.50 2.21 12.43
C LEU A 185 -22.91 2.74 12.70
N LYS A 186 -23.97 2.06 12.23
CA LYS A 186 -25.38 2.46 12.42
C LYS A 186 -25.82 2.56 13.90
N GLN A 187 -25.06 1.98 14.82
CA GLN A 187 -25.33 2.06 16.25
C GLN A 187 -24.75 3.33 16.91
N ASP A 188 -24.09 4.18 16.16
CA ASP A 188 -23.60 5.45 16.67
C ASP A 188 -24.66 6.53 16.39
N PRO A 189 -25.38 7.04 17.42
CA PRO A 189 -26.50 7.97 17.23
C PRO A 189 -26.10 9.29 16.57
N GLU A 190 -24.80 9.52 16.39
CA GLU A 190 -24.26 10.70 15.73
C GLU A 190 -23.64 10.43 14.35
N THR A 191 -23.68 9.18 13.86
CA THR A 191 -23.31 8.92 12.48
C THR A 191 -24.46 9.43 11.62
N PRO A 192 -24.31 10.53 10.86
CA PRO A 192 -25.38 10.99 10.01
C PRO A 192 -25.75 9.88 9.05
N GLU A 193 -27.01 9.44 9.01
CA GLU A 193 -27.53 8.74 7.85
C GLU A 193 -27.08 9.53 6.63
N GLN A 194 -26.40 8.87 5.71
CA GLN A 194 -26.14 9.47 4.41
C GLN A 194 -27.54 9.71 3.83
N ALA A 195 -27.97 10.96 3.88
CA ALA A 195 -29.18 11.41 3.22
C ALA A 195 -28.99 11.08 1.74
N GLU A 196 -29.89 10.25 1.25
CA GLU A 196 -30.09 9.93 -0.16
C GLU A 196 -30.05 11.17 -1.07
#